data_1976eb7cfeeaae86d76e7713b8e0c8f2
#
_entry.id   1976eb7cfeeaae86d76e7713b8e0c8f2
#
_cell.length_a   1.000
_cell.length_b   1.000
_cell.length_c   1.000
_cell.angle_alpha   90.00
_cell.angle_beta   90.00
_cell.angle_gamma   90.00
#
_symmetry.space_group_name_H-M   'P 1'
#
loop_
_entity.id
_entity.type
_entity.pdbx_description
1 polymer ?
#
loop_
_entity_poly.entity_id
_entity_poly.type
_entity_poly.pdbx_seq_one_letter_code
_entity_poly.pdbx_strand_id
1 'polypeptide(L)'
;MPHTSLQVVRIPKALWDELVAHAREEAPNECCGYVRVKYGTAEQVVRAVNERQSPYGYELDPKSLFAANELDDEGYEVGIYHSHPRSPAEPSQTDINLAGYPHWTYLIVSLQNGNEPVVRGWRIADGRVDEEPVVIGD
;
A
#
# COMPACT_ATOMS: atom_id res chain seq x y z
N MET A 1 2.92 4.24 -26.26
CA MET A 1 2.02 4.20 -26.02
C MET A 1 1.58 4.03 -24.83
N PRO A 2 1.25 4.46 -24.32
CA PRO A 2 0.87 4.27 -23.17
C PRO A 2 0.01 3.42 -23.05
N HIS A 3 -0.12 3.02 -22.61
CA HIS A 3 -1.08 2.35 -22.60
C HIS A 3 -1.86 2.68 -21.59
N THR A 4 -2.84 2.69 -21.74
CA THR A 4 -3.80 3.05 -20.86
C THR A 4 -4.54 1.92 -20.36
N SER A 5 -4.00 0.78 -20.51
CA SER A 5 -4.67 -0.39 -20.03
C SER A 5 -4.71 -0.34 -18.54
N LEU A 6 -5.75 -0.86 -17.96
CA LEU A 6 -5.88 -0.96 -16.53
C LEU A 6 -4.78 -1.84 -16.01
N GLN A 7 -4.05 -1.33 -15.06
CA GLN A 7 -3.12 -2.16 -14.35
C GLN A 7 -3.85 -2.78 -13.19
N VAL A 8 -3.66 -4.06 -13.00
CA VAL A 8 -4.29 -4.81 -11.93
C VAL A 8 -3.20 -5.34 -11.03
N VAL A 9 -3.34 -5.15 -9.73
CA VAL A 9 -2.42 -5.70 -8.76
C VAL A 9 -3.04 -6.97 -8.20
N ARG A 10 -2.36 -8.09 -8.41
CA ARG A 10 -2.83 -9.38 -7.88
C ARG A 10 -2.15 -9.64 -6.55
N ILE A 11 -2.94 -9.89 -5.53
CA ILE A 11 -2.41 -10.16 -4.19
C ILE A 11 -2.85 -11.55 -3.79
N PRO A 12 -1.92 -12.52 -3.70
CA PRO A 12 -2.25 -13.85 -3.20
C PRO A 12 -2.93 -13.77 -1.84
N LYS A 13 -3.87 -14.65 -1.58
CA LYS A 13 -4.68 -14.60 -0.36
C LYS A 13 -3.83 -14.56 0.91
N ALA A 14 -2.74 -15.33 0.94
CA ALA A 14 -1.87 -15.34 2.12
C ALA A 14 -1.25 -13.96 2.38
N LEU A 15 -0.89 -13.24 1.33
CA LEU A 15 -0.32 -11.89 1.47
C LEU A 15 -1.39 -10.88 1.82
N TRP A 16 -2.61 -11.05 1.27
CA TRP A 16 -3.73 -10.21 1.65
C TRP A 16 -4.03 -10.36 3.15
N ASP A 17 -4.00 -11.63 3.64
CA ASP A 17 -4.19 -11.90 5.06
C ASP A 17 -3.12 -11.22 5.91
N GLU A 18 -1.88 -11.18 5.41
CA GLU A 18 -0.79 -10.54 6.13
C GLU A 18 -1.00 -9.03 6.23
N LEU A 19 -1.43 -8.39 5.15
CA LEU A 19 -1.74 -6.96 5.17
C LEU A 19 -2.83 -6.66 6.20
N VAL A 20 -3.89 -7.46 6.21
CA VAL A 20 -5.00 -7.26 7.14
C VAL A 20 -4.57 -7.50 8.58
N ALA A 21 -3.76 -8.54 8.80
CA ALA A 21 -3.26 -8.86 10.14
C ALA A 21 -2.43 -7.69 10.69
N HIS A 22 -1.54 -7.14 9.86
CA HIS A 22 -0.71 -6.02 10.28
C HIS A 22 -1.57 -4.80 10.64
N ALA A 23 -2.57 -4.51 9.80
CA ALA A 23 -3.48 -3.40 10.06
C ALA A 23 -4.21 -3.56 11.39
N ARG A 24 -4.68 -4.77 11.67
CA ARG A 24 -5.41 -5.04 12.92
C ARG A 24 -4.51 -4.96 14.14
N GLU A 25 -3.29 -5.45 14.03
CA GLU A 25 -2.33 -5.43 15.14
C GLU A 25 -1.92 -4.02 15.54
N GLU A 26 -1.80 -3.12 14.56
CA GLU A 26 -1.37 -1.76 14.85
C GLU A 26 -2.50 -0.81 15.21
N ALA A 27 -3.76 -1.19 14.93
CA ALA A 27 -4.89 -0.32 15.24
C ALA A 27 -4.87 0.03 16.74
N PRO A 28 -5.19 1.27 17.11
CA PRO A 28 -5.81 2.33 16.32
C PRO A 28 -4.84 3.17 15.49
N ASN A 29 -3.56 2.87 15.49
CA ASN A 29 -2.58 3.57 14.66
C ASN A 29 -2.58 2.97 13.25
N GLU A 30 -2.12 3.77 12.29
CA GLU A 30 -1.92 3.25 10.94
C GLU A 30 -0.69 2.36 10.94
N CYS A 31 -0.78 1.23 10.23
CA CYS A 31 0.40 0.43 9.96
C CYS A 31 0.97 0.85 8.61
N CYS A 32 2.19 0.45 8.32
CA CYS A 32 2.77 0.68 7.01
C CYS A 32 3.82 -0.37 6.69
N GLY A 33 4.16 -0.46 5.40
CA GLY A 33 5.15 -1.39 4.92
C GLY A 33 5.27 -1.30 3.41
N TYR A 34 5.94 -2.28 2.82
CA TYR A 34 6.07 -2.31 1.38
C TYR A 34 5.87 -3.72 0.86
N VAL A 35 5.63 -3.80 -0.46
CA VAL A 35 5.30 -5.05 -1.12
C VAL A 35 6.18 -5.17 -2.35
N ARG A 36 6.82 -6.33 -2.49
CA ARG A 36 7.58 -6.63 -3.71
C ARG A 36 6.60 -7.21 -4.73
N VAL A 37 6.55 -6.60 -5.90
CA VAL A 37 5.62 -7.00 -6.95
C VAL A 37 6.39 -7.32 -8.21
N LYS A 38 6.00 -8.39 -8.91
CA LYS A 38 6.61 -8.76 -10.17
C LYS A 38 5.52 -9.13 -11.16
N TYR A 39 5.55 -8.47 -12.31
CA TYR A 39 4.54 -8.68 -13.35
C TYR A 39 3.12 -8.55 -12.81
N GLY A 40 2.90 -7.54 -11.95
CA GLY A 40 1.60 -7.25 -11.40
C GLY A 40 1.13 -8.14 -10.26
N THR A 41 1.96 -9.10 -9.83
CA THR A 41 1.60 -10.00 -8.73
C THR A 41 2.50 -9.77 -7.53
N ALA A 42 1.89 -9.56 -6.37
CA ALA A 42 2.65 -9.39 -5.14
C ALA A 42 3.32 -10.71 -4.75
N GLU A 43 4.60 -10.61 -4.37
CA GLU A 43 5.39 -11.77 -3.99
C GLU A 43 5.77 -11.78 -2.52
N GLN A 44 5.85 -10.62 -1.90
CA GLN A 44 6.28 -10.51 -0.51
C GLN A 44 5.72 -9.24 0.11
N VAL A 45 5.24 -9.36 1.33
CA VAL A 45 4.83 -8.20 2.15
C VAL A 45 5.89 -8.05 3.24
N VAL A 46 6.41 -6.83 3.39
CA VAL A 46 7.40 -6.54 4.42
C VAL A 46 6.84 -5.45 5.33
N ARG A 47 6.68 -5.78 6.59
CA ARG A 47 6.19 -4.82 7.58
C ARG A 47 7.26 -3.78 7.88
N ALA A 48 6.86 -2.53 8.02
CA ALA A 48 7.73 -1.44 8.43
C ALA A 48 7.23 -0.86 9.74
N VAL A 49 8.02 0.00 10.33
CA VAL A 49 7.62 0.76 11.51
C VAL A 49 7.04 2.08 11.04
N ASN A 50 5.90 2.46 11.61
CA ASN A 50 5.33 3.77 11.35
C ASN A 50 6.01 4.76 12.28
N GLU A 51 6.89 5.60 11.74
CA GLU A 51 7.64 6.57 12.54
C GLU A 51 6.74 7.59 13.21
N ARG A 52 5.55 7.82 12.64
CA ARG A 52 4.61 8.76 13.23
C ARG A 52 3.83 8.18 14.39
N GLN A 53 3.62 6.86 14.38
CA GLN A 53 2.81 6.17 15.39
C GLN A 53 1.47 6.87 15.60
N SER A 54 0.77 7.13 14.49
CA SER A 54 -0.42 7.97 14.49
C SER A 54 -1.60 7.26 13.87
N PRO A 55 -2.85 7.53 14.33
CA PRO A 55 -4.03 7.03 13.65
C PRO A 55 -4.39 7.83 12.40
N TYR A 56 -3.66 8.91 12.11
CA TYR A 56 -3.99 9.82 11.01
C TYR A 56 -2.90 9.99 9.98
N GLY A 57 -1.84 9.21 10.05
CA GLY A 57 -0.79 9.31 9.07
C GLY A 57 0.31 8.29 9.32
N TYR A 58 1.19 8.17 8.33
CA TYR A 58 2.29 7.22 8.43
C TYR A 58 3.54 7.77 7.77
N GLU A 59 4.65 7.20 8.18
CA GLU A 59 5.94 7.45 7.55
C GLU A 59 6.78 6.20 7.76
N LEU A 60 7.24 5.57 6.67
CA LEU A 60 8.08 4.39 6.79
C LEU A 60 9.39 4.74 7.47
N ASP A 61 9.86 3.86 8.33
CA ASP A 61 11.19 4.01 8.91
C ASP A 61 12.25 4.02 7.79
N PRO A 62 13.37 4.73 7.99
CA PRO A 62 14.36 4.89 6.93
C PRO A 62 14.93 3.60 6.37
N LYS A 63 15.13 2.59 7.21
CA LYS A 63 15.66 1.30 6.76
C LYS A 63 14.71 0.62 5.78
N SER A 64 13.40 0.65 6.09
CA SER A 64 12.39 0.05 5.22
C SER A 64 12.27 0.80 3.92
N LEU A 65 12.30 2.13 3.98
CA LEU A 65 12.21 2.95 2.77
C LEU A 65 13.41 2.70 1.86
N PHE A 66 14.60 2.57 2.45
CA PHE A 66 15.81 2.26 1.68
C PHE A 66 15.67 0.90 1.00
N ALA A 67 15.19 -0.11 1.72
CA ALA A 67 15.02 -1.45 1.16
C ALA A 67 14.00 -1.46 0.01
N ALA A 68 12.91 -0.70 0.13
CA ALA A 68 11.92 -0.58 -0.92
C ALA A 68 12.53 0.05 -2.18
N ASN A 69 13.36 1.09 -2.00
CA ASN A 69 14.04 1.72 -3.11
C ASN A 69 15.05 0.78 -3.77
N GLU A 70 15.70 -0.08 -3.01
CA GLU A 70 16.59 -1.09 -3.57
C GLU A 70 15.84 -2.06 -4.48
N LEU A 71 14.63 -2.46 -4.10
CA LEU A 71 13.80 -3.33 -4.94
C LEU A 71 13.49 -2.64 -6.28
N ASP A 72 13.16 -1.35 -6.23
CA ASP A 72 12.90 -0.57 -7.43
C ASP A 72 14.13 -0.57 -8.34
N ASP A 73 15.30 -0.32 -7.75
CA ASP A 73 16.56 -0.31 -8.50
C ASP A 73 16.88 -1.68 -9.11
N GLU A 74 16.43 -2.75 -8.48
CA GLU A 74 16.64 -4.10 -8.98
C GLU A 74 15.64 -4.52 -10.07
N GLY A 75 14.69 -3.64 -10.37
CA GLY A 75 13.73 -3.91 -11.44
C GLY A 75 12.38 -4.45 -10.99
N TYR A 76 12.16 -4.58 -9.68
CA TYR A 76 10.84 -4.98 -9.19
C TYR A 76 9.88 -3.80 -9.26
N GLU A 77 8.59 -4.12 -9.36
CA GLU A 77 7.56 -3.13 -9.08
C GLU A 77 7.43 -3.06 -7.56
N VAL A 78 7.13 -1.90 -7.04
CA VAL A 78 7.02 -1.70 -5.59
C VAL A 78 5.64 -1.19 -5.22
N GLY A 79 5.05 -1.81 -4.22
CA GLY A 79 3.88 -1.26 -3.57
C GLY A 79 4.27 -0.75 -2.20
N ILE A 80 3.67 0.36 -1.80
CA ILE A 80 3.83 0.85 -0.44
C ILE A 80 2.44 0.81 0.18
N TYR A 81 2.31 0.28 1.38
CA TYR A 81 0.98 0.14 1.97
C TYR A 81 0.88 0.83 3.31
N HIS A 82 -0.33 1.24 3.63
CA HIS A 82 -0.67 1.71 4.97
C HIS A 82 -2.14 1.39 5.24
N SER A 83 -2.54 1.52 6.48
CA SER A 83 -3.92 1.23 6.86
C SER A 83 -4.68 2.49 7.23
N HIS A 84 -6.00 2.43 7.03
CA HIS A 84 -6.94 3.41 7.53
C HIS A 84 -7.80 2.69 8.55
N PRO A 85 -7.54 2.84 9.86
CA PRO A 85 -8.29 2.09 10.87
C PRO A 85 -9.79 2.41 10.89
N ARG A 86 -10.19 3.63 10.52
CA ARG A 86 -11.57 4.07 10.62
C ARG A 86 -12.14 4.72 9.36
N SER A 87 -11.34 4.91 8.34
CA SER A 87 -11.78 5.59 7.13
C SER A 87 -11.74 4.66 5.92
N PRO A 88 -12.37 5.05 4.80
CA PRO A 88 -12.38 4.21 3.60
C PRO A 88 -10.99 4.00 3.03
N ALA A 89 -10.84 3.00 2.17
CA ALA A 89 -9.57 2.68 1.53
C ALA A 89 -9.28 3.63 0.35
N GLU A 90 -9.35 4.93 0.62
CA GLU A 90 -9.11 5.98 -0.38
C GLU A 90 -8.05 6.93 0.17
N PRO A 91 -7.17 7.47 -0.69
CA PRO A 91 -6.15 8.38 -0.21
C PRO A 91 -6.76 9.61 0.47
N SER A 92 -6.25 9.92 1.66
CA SER A 92 -6.61 11.16 2.33
C SER A 92 -5.85 12.31 1.68
N GLN A 93 -6.20 13.55 2.00
CA GLN A 93 -5.46 14.69 1.48
C GLN A 93 -4.01 14.63 1.95
N THR A 94 -3.78 14.19 3.19
CA THR A 94 -2.42 14.00 3.70
C THR A 94 -1.66 12.96 2.88
N ASP A 95 -2.31 11.83 2.55
CA ASP A 95 -1.69 10.80 1.71
C ASP A 95 -1.28 11.37 0.36
N ILE A 96 -2.15 12.16 -0.25
CA ILE A 96 -1.88 12.77 -1.56
C ILE A 96 -0.72 13.75 -1.47
N ASN A 97 -0.72 14.58 -0.44
CA ASN A 97 0.32 15.61 -0.27
C ASN A 97 1.70 15.01 -0.03
N LEU A 98 1.75 13.86 0.64
CA LEU A 98 3.03 13.25 0.99
C LEU A 98 3.48 12.16 0.04
N ALA A 99 2.69 11.83 -0.98
CA ALA A 99 3.06 10.80 -1.94
C ALA A 99 4.26 11.26 -2.78
N GLY A 100 5.36 10.51 -2.70
CA GLY A 100 6.60 10.87 -3.34
C GLY A 100 7.06 9.89 -4.43
N TYR A 101 6.27 8.87 -4.73
CA TYR A 101 6.67 7.83 -5.67
C TYR A 101 5.60 7.62 -6.73
N PRO A 102 5.62 8.40 -7.81
CA PRO A 102 4.55 8.38 -8.81
C PRO A 102 4.42 7.06 -9.57
N HIS A 103 5.48 6.24 -9.57
CA HIS A 103 5.45 4.96 -10.29
C HIS A 103 5.23 3.76 -9.38
N TRP A 104 5.05 3.98 -8.08
CA TRP A 104 4.72 2.90 -7.15
C TRP A 104 3.20 2.81 -6.97
N THR A 105 2.73 1.63 -6.54
CA THR A 105 1.32 1.47 -6.18
C THR A 105 1.16 1.77 -4.69
N TYR A 106 0.19 2.59 -4.36
CA TYR A 106 -0.15 2.85 -2.96
C TYR A 106 -1.32 1.95 -2.60
N LEU A 107 -1.10 1.02 -1.67
CA LEU A 107 -2.14 0.11 -1.21
C LEU A 107 -2.68 0.62 0.13
N ILE A 108 -4.00 0.70 0.25
CA ILE A 108 -4.63 1.15 1.49
C ILE A 108 -5.50 0.03 2.01
N VAL A 109 -5.26 -0.36 3.26
CA VAL A 109 -6.03 -1.39 3.95
C VAL A 109 -6.99 -0.70 4.88
N SER A 110 -8.29 -0.80 4.62
CA SER A 110 -9.30 -0.18 5.48
C SER A 110 -9.93 -1.19 6.40
N LEU A 111 -10.04 -0.81 7.67
CA LEU A 111 -10.74 -1.61 8.67
C LEU A 111 -12.08 -0.96 9.04
N GLN A 112 -12.54 -0.02 8.24
CA GLN A 112 -13.76 0.73 8.54
C GLN A 112 -14.98 -0.17 8.75
N ASN A 113 -15.08 -1.23 7.96
CA ASN A 113 -16.22 -2.14 8.04
C ASN A 113 -15.99 -3.35 8.95
N GLY A 114 -15.05 -3.25 9.87
CA GLY A 114 -14.87 -4.30 10.88
C GLY A 114 -14.51 -5.67 10.29
N ASN A 115 -15.50 -6.54 10.13
CA ASN A 115 -15.26 -7.90 9.68
C ASN A 115 -14.99 -8.03 8.18
N GLU A 116 -15.13 -6.94 7.44
CA GLU A 116 -14.93 -6.95 5.99
C GLU A 116 -13.86 -5.96 5.59
N PRO A 117 -12.57 -6.28 5.86
CA PRO A 117 -11.50 -5.38 5.47
C PRO A 117 -11.42 -5.25 3.95
N VAL A 118 -11.01 -4.06 3.51
CA VAL A 118 -10.92 -3.74 2.09
C VAL A 118 -9.50 -3.30 1.77
N VAL A 119 -8.93 -3.79 0.68
CA VAL A 119 -7.64 -3.34 0.19
C VAL A 119 -7.84 -2.78 -1.21
N ARG A 120 -7.46 -1.52 -1.40
CA ARG A 120 -7.53 -0.87 -2.71
C ARG A 120 -6.17 -0.29 -3.08
N GLY A 121 -5.91 -0.25 -4.37
CA GLY A 121 -4.64 0.25 -4.89
C GLY A 121 -4.82 1.54 -5.66
N TRP A 122 -3.80 2.39 -5.58
CA TRP A 122 -3.86 3.74 -6.14
C TRP A 122 -2.51 4.15 -6.73
N ARG A 123 -2.56 4.94 -7.80
CA ARG A 123 -1.41 5.70 -8.27
C ARG A 123 -1.62 7.15 -7.91
N ILE A 124 -0.59 7.77 -7.33
CA ILE A 124 -0.66 9.17 -6.91
C ILE A 124 0.53 9.90 -7.49
N ALA A 125 0.27 10.83 -8.41
CA ALA A 125 1.32 11.57 -9.11
C ALA A 125 0.88 13.01 -9.29
N ASP A 126 1.65 13.95 -8.76
CA ASP A 126 1.40 15.39 -8.92
C ASP A 126 -0.02 15.78 -8.52
N GLY A 127 -0.49 15.21 -7.42
CA GLY A 127 -1.84 15.50 -6.92
C GLY A 127 -2.95 14.76 -7.63
N ARG A 128 -2.62 14.01 -8.69
CA ARG A 128 -3.60 13.22 -9.43
C ARG A 128 -3.68 11.82 -8.85
N VAL A 129 -4.90 11.34 -8.64
CA VAL A 129 -5.14 10.03 -8.03
C VAL A 129 -5.91 9.16 -9.01
N ASP A 130 -5.35 7.99 -9.33
CA ASP A 130 -6.01 7.01 -10.19
C ASP A 130 -6.04 5.67 -9.47
N GLU A 131 -7.17 4.99 -9.50
CA GLU A 131 -7.27 3.68 -8.86
C GLU A 131 -6.64 2.59 -9.72
N GLU A 132 -5.89 1.69 -9.06
CA GLU A 132 -5.40 0.47 -9.68
C GLU A 132 -6.13 -0.69 -9.01
N PRO A 133 -7.01 -1.40 -9.73
CA PRO A 133 -7.80 -2.46 -9.10
C PRO A 133 -6.94 -3.54 -8.46
N VAL A 134 -7.37 -4.00 -7.30
CA VAL A 134 -6.70 -5.08 -6.58
C VAL A 134 -7.55 -6.35 -6.73
N VAL A 135 -6.90 -7.43 -7.14
CA VAL A 135 -7.55 -8.73 -7.26
C VAL A 135 -6.89 -9.67 -6.26
N ILE A 136 -7.71 -10.30 -5.43
CA ILE A 136 -7.20 -11.26 -4.45
C ILE A 136 -7.13 -12.62 -5.15
N GLY A 137 -5.94 -13.21 -5.14
CA GLY A 137 -5.72 -14.49 -5.78
C GLY A 137 -5.71 -15.64 -4.78
N ASP A 138 -5.51 -16.81 -5.30
CA ASP A 138 -5.41 -18.03 -4.46
C ASP A 138 -4.02 -18.27 -3.95
#